data_19fff8189cfb0070cb2058b1a7d423b8
#
_entry.id   19fff8189cfb0070cb2058b1a7d423b8
#
_cell.length_a   1.000
_cell.length_b   1.000
_cell.length_c   1.000
_cell.angle_alpha   90.00
_cell.angle_beta   90.00
_cell.angle_gamma   90.00
#
_symmetry.space_group_name_H-M   'P 1'
#
loop_
_entity.id
_entity.type
_entity.pdbx_description
1 polymer ?
#
loop_
_entity_poly.entity_id
_entity_poly.type
_entity_poly.pdbx_seq_one_letter_code
_entity_poly.pdbx_strand_id
1 'polypeptide(L)'
;MSIDFKAKQSEFAAYIRDPDNNPAPPDVKAQRITMYRELFFNNIDNFLSSNFPVLRQILDDRQWFELAQDFFARHRCQSPYFSEIPEEFLAFLQNERANAGDFPFLLELAHYEWVEMALSIAKEDAIADQHQPENMLEQRLQVSPLAWPLAYRYPVHKIAPAFLPVEAPAEPTFLIVYRDLQDEVLFLEITPMTYRLLDILQQNDSVSAKDGLKQLAEESGHADPATIIAAGLQILETLHEKTIIRLAA
;
A
#
# COMPACT_ATOMS: atom_id res chain seq x y z
N MET A 1 33.24 -38.05 -4.81
CA MET A 1 32.37 -37.25 -3.92
C MET A 1 31.35 -36.52 -4.79
N SER A 2 30.08 -36.79 -4.62
CA SER A 2 29.03 -36.03 -5.29
C SER A 2 29.06 -34.60 -4.71
N ILE A 3 29.24 -33.60 -5.55
CA ILE A 3 29.16 -32.19 -5.13
C ILE A 3 27.69 -31.95 -4.78
N ASP A 4 27.42 -31.63 -3.52
CA ASP A 4 26.08 -31.16 -3.12
C ASP A 4 25.84 -29.76 -3.68
N PHE A 5 25.19 -29.72 -4.84
CA PHE A 5 24.91 -28.48 -5.55
C PHE A 5 24.03 -27.53 -4.71
N LYS A 6 23.07 -28.08 -3.97
CA LYS A 6 22.19 -27.29 -3.08
C LYS A 6 22.97 -26.60 -1.97
N ALA A 7 23.91 -27.33 -1.32
CA ALA A 7 24.73 -26.75 -0.26
C ALA A 7 25.60 -25.60 -0.81
N LYS A 8 26.25 -25.81 -1.97
CA LYS A 8 27.05 -24.78 -2.63
C LYS A 8 26.25 -23.56 -3.05
N GLN A 9 25.05 -23.75 -3.56
CA GLN A 9 24.14 -22.65 -3.90
C GLN A 9 23.70 -21.87 -2.67
N SER A 10 23.39 -22.55 -1.58
CA SER A 10 23.02 -21.93 -0.31
C SER A 10 24.16 -21.12 0.31
N GLU A 11 25.39 -21.66 0.30
CA GLU A 11 26.61 -20.97 0.75
C GLU A 11 26.86 -19.69 -0.05
N PHE A 12 26.75 -19.78 -1.37
CA PHE A 12 26.93 -18.64 -2.27
C PHE A 12 25.86 -17.55 -2.02
N ALA A 13 24.58 -17.95 -1.93
CA ALA A 13 23.47 -17.04 -1.68
C ALA A 13 23.57 -16.37 -0.30
N ALA A 14 23.98 -17.10 0.73
CA ALA A 14 24.18 -16.57 2.07
C ALA A 14 25.25 -15.47 2.09
N TYR A 15 26.40 -15.70 1.46
CA TYR A 15 27.45 -14.69 1.36
C TYR A 15 27.02 -13.46 0.56
N ILE A 16 26.34 -13.64 -0.59
CA ILE A 16 25.87 -12.50 -1.39
C ILE A 16 24.94 -11.60 -0.60
N ARG A 17 24.05 -12.19 0.19
CA ARG A 17 23.06 -11.46 0.98
C ARG A 17 23.64 -10.79 2.21
N ASP A 18 24.56 -11.48 2.89
CA ASP A 18 25.11 -11.04 4.17
C ASP A 18 26.57 -11.49 4.30
N PRO A 19 27.51 -10.75 3.69
CA PRO A 19 28.94 -11.11 3.71
C PRO A 19 29.60 -10.92 5.07
N ASP A 20 29.00 -10.09 5.94
CA ASP A 20 29.58 -9.81 7.27
C ASP A 20 29.40 -11.01 8.21
N ASN A 21 28.34 -11.79 8.00
CA ASN A 21 28.01 -12.95 8.85
C ASN A 21 28.26 -14.31 8.14
N ASN A 22 28.60 -14.31 6.87
CA ASN A 22 28.82 -15.54 6.10
C ASN A 22 30.19 -15.53 5.42
N PRO A 23 30.98 -16.61 5.47
CA PRO A 23 32.27 -16.67 4.80
C PRO A 23 32.13 -16.77 3.26
N ALA A 24 33.07 -16.18 2.54
CA ALA A 24 33.09 -16.30 1.09
C ALA A 24 33.32 -17.76 0.68
N PRO A 25 32.59 -18.29 -0.33
CA PRO A 25 32.83 -19.62 -0.87
C PRO A 25 34.25 -19.75 -1.41
N PRO A 26 35.01 -20.76 -0.97
CA PRO A 26 36.47 -20.88 -1.31
C PRO A 26 36.73 -21.13 -2.80
N ASP A 27 35.74 -21.67 -3.51
CA ASP A 27 35.83 -22.04 -4.92
C ASP A 27 35.54 -20.89 -5.89
N VAL A 28 35.15 -19.70 -5.37
CA VAL A 28 34.78 -18.54 -6.17
C VAL A 28 35.82 -17.44 -6.01
N LYS A 29 36.27 -16.87 -7.12
CA LYS A 29 37.22 -15.74 -7.09
C LYS A 29 36.57 -14.54 -6.39
N ALA A 30 37.28 -13.94 -5.43
CA ALA A 30 36.77 -12.80 -4.65
C ALA A 30 36.19 -11.67 -5.52
N GLN A 31 36.90 -11.28 -6.58
CA GLN A 31 36.43 -10.25 -7.50
C GLN A 31 35.09 -10.59 -8.16
N ARG A 32 34.86 -11.86 -8.51
CA ARG A 32 33.59 -12.28 -9.14
C ARG A 32 32.43 -12.25 -8.15
N ILE A 33 32.66 -12.76 -6.94
CA ILE A 33 31.59 -12.81 -5.94
C ILE A 33 31.20 -11.41 -5.47
N THR A 34 32.14 -10.46 -5.35
CA THR A 34 31.88 -9.06 -5.08
C THR A 34 31.02 -8.44 -6.19
N MET A 35 31.36 -8.67 -7.45
CA MET A 35 30.58 -8.19 -8.59
C MET A 35 29.15 -8.74 -8.59
N TYR A 36 28.96 -10.03 -8.28
CA TYR A 36 27.61 -10.61 -8.17
C TYR A 36 26.82 -10.01 -7.00
N ARG A 37 27.46 -9.80 -5.85
CA ARG A 37 26.83 -9.16 -4.70
C ARG A 37 26.35 -7.76 -5.06
N GLU A 38 27.21 -6.94 -5.64
CA GLU A 38 26.87 -5.58 -6.09
C GLU A 38 25.71 -5.60 -7.09
N LEU A 39 25.73 -6.54 -8.06
CA LEU A 39 24.67 -6.68 -9.05
C LEU A 39 23.32 -7.02 -8.39
N PHE A 40 23.29 -8.00 -7.50
CA PHE A 40 22.04 -8.40 -6.83
C PHE A 40 21.53 -7.31 -5.90
N PHE A 41 22.42 -6.71 -5.09
CA PHE A 41 22.02 -5.64 -4.19
C PHE A 41 21.50 -4.41 -4.95
N ASN A 42 22.22 -3.98 -6.00
CA ASN A 42 21.79 -2.83 -6.82
C ASN A 42 20.45 -3.08 -7.51
N ASN A 43 20.13 -4.31 -7.89
CA ASN A 43 18.81 -4.63 -8.43
C ASN A 43 17.72 -4.45 -7.36
N ILE A 44 17.92 -4.97 -6.16
CA ILE A 44 16.98 -4.78 -5.04
C ILE A 44 16.85 -3.30 -4.70
N ASP A 45 17.96 -2.58 -4.56
CA ASP A 45 17.99 -1.14 -4.27
C ASP A 45 17.21 -0.33 -5.33
N ASN A 46 17.42 -0.62 -6.61
CA ASN A 46 16.70 0.02 -7.71
C ASN A 46 15.19 -0.26 -7.65
N PHE A 47 14.78 -1.49 -7.36
CA PHE A 47 13.37 -1.83 -7.20
C PHE A 47 12.74 -1.11 -6.01
N LEU A 48 13.39 -1.11 -4.86
CA LEU A 48 12.89 -0.42 -3.68
C LEU A 48 12.82 1.10 -3.90
N SER A 49 13.88 1.71 -4.41
CA SER A 49 13.93 3.16 -4.62
C SER A 49 12.92 3.65 -5.67
N SER A 50 12.60 2.81 -6.67
CA SER A 50 11.60 3.13 -7.69
C SER A 50 10.17 3.06 -7.16
N ASN A 51 9.91 2.12 -6.25
CA ASN A 51 8.56 1.88 -5.71
C ASN A 51 8.29 2.67 -4.42
N PHE A 52 9.34 3.14 -3.74
CA PHE A 52 9.25 3.91 -2.50
C PHE A 52 10.02 5.23 -2.60
N PRO A 53 9.68 6.12 -3.57
CA PRO A 53 10.44 7.32 -3.84
C PRO A 53 10.41 8.35 -2.71
N VAL A 54 9.29 8.50 -1.99
CA VAL A 54 9.19 9.41 -0.84
C VAL A 54 10.00 8.86 0.32
N LEU A 55 9.89 7.56 0.58
CA LEU A 55 10.68 6.89 1.60
C LEU A 55 12.18 7.03 1.32
N ARG A 56 12.61 6.83 0.05
CA ARG A 56 14.00 7.04 -0.38
C ARG A 56 14.45 8.49 -0.19
N GLN A 57 13.57 9.45 -0.41
CA GLN A 57 13.87 10.87 -0.32
C GLN A 57 14.04 11.37 1.12
N ILE A 58 13.28 10.81 2.07
CA ILE A 58 13.32 11.24 3.48
C ILE A 58 14.40 10.56 4.30
N LEU A 59 14.89 9.39 3.86
CA LEU A 59 16.02 8.69 4.47
C LEU A 59 17.33 9.20 3.88
N ASP A 60 18.34 9.44 4.72
CA ASP A 60 19.69 9.68 4.22
C ASP A 60 20.27 8.41 3.56
N ASP A 61 21.38 8.56 2.83
CA ASP A 61 21.96 7.44 2.07
C ASP A 61 22.38 6.27 2.98
N ARG A 62 22.79 6.56 4.21
CA ARG A 62 23.16 5.52 5.17
C ARG A 62 21.94 4.79 5.70
N GLN A 63 20.92 5.51 6.11
CA GLN A 63 19.66 4.95 6.62
C GLN A 63 18.98 4.09 5.55
N TRP A 64 18.95 4.58 4.31
CA TRP A 64 18.40 3.84 3.19
C TRP A 64 19.19 2.56 2.89
N PHE A 65 20.52 2.66 2.84
CA PHE A 65 21.38 1.49 2.62
C PHE A 65 21.19 0.45 3.73
N GLU A 66 21.18 0.87 4.99
CA GLU A 66 20.95 -0.04 6.13
C GLU A 66 19.58 -0.74 6.04
N LEU A 67 18.53 -0.02 5.64
CA LEU A 67 17.19 -0.57 5.44
C LEU A 67 17.14 -1.59 4.30
N ALA A 68 17.65 -1.23 3.13
CA ALA A 68 17.69 -2.10 1.96
C ALA A 68 18.57 -3.34 2.18
N GLN A 69 19.72 -3.17 2.84
CA GLN A 69 20.65 -4.26 3.18
C GLN A 69 20.03 -5.22 4.22
N ASP A 70 19.31 -4.70 5.21
CA ASP A 70 18.63 -5.52 6.22
C ASP A 70 17.52 -6.37 5.58
N PHE A 71 16.72 -5.78 4.69
CA PHE A 71 15.75 -6.52 3.88
C PHE A 71 16.45 -7.60 3.04
N PHE A 72 17.47 -7.23 2.28
CA PHE A 72 18.20 -8.16 1.40
C PHE A 72 18.86 -9.32 2.17
N ALA A 73 19.40 -9.05 3.36
CA ALA A 73 20.05 -10.06 4.18
C ALA A 73 19.06 -11.02 4.83
N ARG A 74 18.01 -10.51 5.43
CA ARG A 74 17.13 -11.26 6.35
C ARG A 74 15.89 -11.83 5.70
N HIS A 75 15.22 -11.01 4.89
CA HIS A 75 13.92 -11.42 4.32
C HIS A 75 14.09 -12.53 3.29
N ARG A 76 13.24 -13.55 3.37
CA ARG A 76 13.18 -14.67 2.43
C ARG A 76 11.97 -14.50 1.53
N CYS A 77 12.14 -13.77 0.41
CA CYS A 77 11.06 -13.59 -0.56
C CYS A 77 10.39 -14.93 -0.90
N GLN A 78 9.09 -14.95 -0.84
CA GLN A 78 8.28 -16.14 -1.16
C GLN A 78 7.95 -16.20 -2.64
N SER A 79 7.94 -15.05 -3.30
CA SER A 79 7.64 -14.93 -4.71
C SER A 79 8.90 -14.89 -5.58
N PRO A 80 8.88 -15.53 -6.77
CA PRO A 80 9.94 -15.41 -7.75
C PRO A 80 9.79 -14.16 -8.64
N TYR A 81 8.71 -13.39 -8.51
CA TYR A 81 8.40 -12.27 -9.39
C TYR A 81 8.94 -10.96 -8.84
N PHE A 82 9.67 -10.22 -9.66
CA PHE A 82 10.23 -8.92 -9.28
C PHE A 82 9.15 -7.86 -8.97
N SER A 83 8.00 -7.95 -9.62
CA SER A 83 6.86 -7.06 -9.36
C SER A 83 6.28 -7.20 -7.95
N GLU A 84 6.59 -8.29 -7.24
CA GLU A 84 6.10 -8.56 -5.88
C GLU A 84 7.12 -8.18 -4.79
N ILE A 85 8.33 -7.73 -5.18
CA ILE A 85 9.35 -7.25 -4.22
C ILE A 85 8.81 -6.14 -3.29
N PRO A 86 8.02 -5.16 -3.76
CA PRO A 86 7.46 -4.14 -2.87
C PRO A 86 6.51 -4.70 -1.80
N GLU A 87 5.72 -5.71 -2.14
CA GLU A 87 4.85 -6.40 -1.18
C GLU A 87 5.67 -7.22 -0.16
N GLU A 88 6.70 -7.93 -0.61
CA GLU A 88 7.66 -8.63 0.25
C GLU A 88 8.39 -7.65 1.19
N PHE A 89 8.71 -6.45 0.71
CA PHE A 89 9.31 -5.41 1.54
C PHE A 89 8.34 -4.92 2.63
N LEU A 90 7.05 -4.75 2.33
CA LEU A 90 6.04 -4.44 3.35
C LEU A 90 5.93 -5.57 4.39
N ALA A 91 5.92 -6.82 3.94
CA ALA A 91 5.88 -7.97 4.84
C ALA A 91 7.10 -8.00 5.77
N PHE A 92 8.29 -7.67 5.26
CA PHE A 92 9.51 -7.52 6.06
C PHE A 92 9.37 -6.38 7.08
N LEU A 93 8.94 -5.20 6.67
CA LEU A 93 8.75 -4.06 7.58
C LEU A 93 7.78 -4.38 8.71
N GLN A 94 6.72 -5.09 8.40
CA GLN A 94 5.67 -5.43 9.35
C GLN A 94 6.08 -6.53 10.33
N ASN A 95 6.81 -7.56 9.88
CA ASN A 95 6.97 -8.79 10.64
C ASN A 95 8.40 -9.04 11.13
N GLU A 96 9.40 -8.45 10.49
CA GLU A 96 10.81 -8.79 10.74
C GLU A 96 11.65 -7.58 11.16
N ARG A 97 11.28 -6.39 10.71
CA ARG A 97 12.00 -5.15 11.02
C ARG A 97 11.62 -4.62 12.40
N ALA A 98 12.61 -4.50 13.29
CA ALA A 98 12.45 -3.90 14.61
C ALA A 98 13.66 -3.00 14.89
N ASN A 99 13.64 -1.78 14.35
CA ASN A 99 14.72 -0.81 14.54
C ASN A 99 14.17 0.46 15.19
N ALA A 100 14.68 0.79 16.39
CA ALA A 100 14.25 1.97 17.13
C ALA A 100 14.62 3.31 16.44
N GLY A 101 15.50 3.28 15.44
CA GLY A 101 15.88 4.45 14.65
C GLY A 101 14.96 4.71 13.46
N ASP A 102 14.00 3.82 13.17
CA ASP A 102 13.06 3.99 12.08
C ASP A 102 12.00 5.05 12.41
N PHE A 103 11.54 5.77 11.39
CA PHE A 103 10.42 6.69 11.57
C PHE A 103 9.16 5.96 12.03
N PRO A 104 8.36 6.52 12.94
CA PRO A 104 7.17 5.84 13.46
C PRO A 104 6.08 5.61 12.41
N PHE A 105 6.15 6.32 11.29
CA PHE A 105 5.24 6.20 10.14
C PHE A 105 5.82 5.35 8.99
N LEU A 106 7.01 4.76 9.14
CA LEU A 106 7.74 4.08 8.06
C LEU A 106 6.89 3.05 7.33
N LEU A 107 6.22 2.17 8.06
CA LEU A 107 5.37 1.13 7.49
C LEU A 107 4.14 1.71 6.79
N GLU A 108 3.49 2.71 7.38
CA GLU A 108 2.30 3.32 6.79
C GLU A 108 2.64 4.09 5.51
N LEU A 109 3.78 4.78 5.47
CA LEU A 109 4.26 5.46 4.27
C LEU A 109 4.60 4.44 3.17
N ALA A 110 5.35 3.40 3.50
CA ALA A 110 5.66 2.34 2.54
C ALA A 110 4.38 1.68 2.00
N HIS A 111 3.39 1.41 2.85
CA HIS A 111 2.11 0.88 2.41
C HIS A 111 1.39 1.84 1.45
N TYR A 112 1.38 3.14 1.75
CA TYR A 112 0.76 4.15 0.90
C TYR A 112 1.39 4.22 -0.50
N GLU A 113 2.73 4.20 -0.60
CA GLU A 113 3.45 4.19 -1.88
C GLU A 113 3.23 2.86 -2.63
N TRP A 114 3.18 1.73 -1.91
CA TRP A 114 2.87 0.43 -2.51
C TRP A 114 1.45 0.37 -3.10
N VAL A 115 0.45 0.97 -2.42
CA VAL A 115 -0.94 0.98 -2.91
C VAL A 115 -1.04 1.68 -4.26
N GLU A 116 -0.32 2.78 -4.47
CA GLU A 116 -0.25 3.46 -5.77
C GLU A 116 0.22 2.52 -6.87
N MET A 117 1.34 1.84 -6.64
CA MET A 117 1.89 0.87 -7.58
C MET A 117 0.94 -0.31 -7.79
N ALA A 118 0.39 -0.88 -6.73
CA ALA A 118 -0.51 -2.04 -6.80
C ALA A 118 -1.76 -1.75 -7.64
N LEU A 119 -2.38 -0.58 -7.46
CA LEU A 119 -3.52 -0.14 -8.27
C LEU A 119 -3.12 0.13 -9.71
N SER A 120 -1.94 0.68 -9.97
CA SER A 120 -1.48 0.97 -11.34
C SER A 120 -1.32 -0.31 -12.19
N ILE A 121 -0.94 -1.45 -11.56
CA ILE A 121 -0.74 -2.74 -12.25
C ILE A 121 -1.90 -3.71 -12.05
N ALA A 122 -2.97 -3.31 -11.36
CA ALA A 122 -4.15 -4.15 -11.14
C ALA A 122 -4.77 -4.58 -12.49
N LYS A 123 -5.19 -5.84 -12.57
CA LYS A 123 -5.69 -6.45 -13.82
C LYS A 123 -7.14 -6.11 -14.11
N GLU A 124 -7.86 -5.63 -13.10
CA GLU A 124 -9.24 -5.21 -13.22
C GLU A 124 -9.33 -3.97 -14.12
N ASP A 125 -10.38 -3.90 -14.92
CA ASP A 125 -10.67 -2.72 -15.74
C ASP A 125 -11.54 -1.74 -14.95
N ALA A 126 -11.25 -0.44 -15.11
CA ALA A 126 -12.13 0.61 -14.61
C ALA A 126 -13.41 0.63 -15.45
N ILE A 127 -14.56 0.40 -14.83
CA ILE A 127 -15.85 0.32 -15.51
C ILE A 127 -16.74 1.47 -15.03
N ALA A 128 -17.17 2.31 -15.96
CA ALA A 128 -18.20 3.31 -15.69
C ALA A 128 -19.60 2.71 -15.88
N ASP A 129 -20.53 3.14 -15.05
CA ASP A 129 -21.94 2.86 -15.27
C ASP A 129 -22.43 3.59 -16.53
N GLN A 130 -23.25 2.92 -17.35
CA GLN A 130 -23.71 3.47 -18.63
C GLN A 130 -24.67 4.66 -18.46
N HIS A 131 -25.31 4.76 -17.28
CA HIS A 131 -26.28 5.81 -16.99
C HIS A 131 -26.15 6.25 -15.54
N GLN A 132 -26.36 7.53 -15.27
CA GLN A 132 -26.59 8.00 -13.91
C GLN A 132 -27.95 7.52 -13.44
N PRO A 133 -28.07 6.96 -12.23
CA PRO A 133 -29.34 6.51 -11.71
C PRO A 133 -30.25 7.71 -11.41
N GLU A 134 -31.54 7.61 -11.78
CA GLU A 134 -32.53 8.64 -11.47
C GLU A 134 -32.70 8.86 -9.97
N ASN A 135 -32.50 7.83 -9.16
CA ASN A 135 -32.55 7.89 -7.70
C ASN A 135 -31.42 7.05 -7.08
N MET A 136 -30.33 7.70 -6.74
CA MET A 136 -29.16 7.07 -6.12
C MET A 136 -29.49 6.36 -4.81
N LEU A 137 -30.39 6.91 -3.99
CA LEU A 137 -30.73 6.35 -2.68
C LEU A 137 -31.37 4.97 -2.74
N GLU A 138 -32.10 4.68 -3.80
CA GLU A 138 -32.77 3.37 -3.97
C GLU A 138 -31.87 2.33 -4.64
N GLN A 139 -30.65 2.73 -5.08
CA GLN A 139 -29.73 1.82 -5.72
C GLN A 139 -28.92 1.02 -4.70
N ARG A 140 -28.51 -0.16 -5.09
CA ARG A 140 -27.44 -0.91 -4.44
C ARG A 140 -26.12 -0.46 -5.05
N LEU A 141 -25.17 -0.17 -4.21
CA LEU A 141 -23.88 0.36 -4.62
C LEU A 141 -22.75 -0.60 -4.22
N GLN A 142 -21.76 -0.71 -5.07
CA GLN A 142 -20.55 -1.44 -4.79
C GLN A 142 -19.34 -0.51 -4.89
N VAL A 143 -18.39 -0.67 -4.00
CA VAL A 143 -17.09 -0.02 -4.13
C VAL A 143 -16.32 -0.70 -5.26
N SER A 144 -15.71 0.09 -6.13
CA SER A 144 -14.88 -0.43 -7.23
C SER A 144 -13.72 -1.25 -6.67
N PRO A 145 -13.37 -2.39 -7.30
CA PRO A 145 -12.17 -3.14 -6.92
C PRO A 145 -10.87 -2.33 -7.11
N LEU A 146 -10.95 -1.27 -7.90
CA LEU A 146 -9.88 -0.32 -8.14
C LEU A 146 -9.95 0.92 -7.23
N ALA A 147 -10.75 0.89 -6.17
CA ALA A 147 -10.84 1.97 -5.19
C ALA A 147 -10.66 1.39 -3.79
N TRP A 148 -9.58 1.77 -3.13
CA TRP A 148 -9.19 1.26 -1.82
C TRP A 148 -9.35 2.34 -0.76
N PRO A 149 -10.40 2.28 0.09
CA PRO A 149 -10.51 3.11 1.27
C PRO A 149 -9.48 2.68 2.31
N LEU A 150 -8.68 3.61 2.79
CA LEU A 150 -7.55 3.37 3.67
C LEU A 150 -7.60 4.28 4.89
N ALA A 151 -7.16 3.78 6.04
CA ALA A 151 -7.03 4.53 7.27
C ALA A 151 -5.59 4.45 7.79
N TYR A 152 -4.97 5.59 8.03
CA TYR A 152 -3.60 5.72 8.53
C TYR A 152 -3.59 6.51 9.83
N ARG A 153 -2.70 6.17 10.73
CA ARG A 153 -2.47 6.96 11.94
C ARG A 153 -1.76 8.28 11.63
N TYR A 154 -0.96 8.29 10.56
CA TYR A 154 -0.18 9.44 10.12
C TYR A 154 -0.73 10.02 8.82
N PRO A 155 -0.56 11.33 8.56
CA PRO A 155 -0.93 11.94 7.29
C PRO A 155 0.09 11.60 6.19
N VAL A 156 0.12 10.33 5.77
CA VAL A 156 1.14 9.76 4.86
C VAL A 156 1.26 10.53 3.55
N HIS A 157 0.17 11.07 3.03
CA HIS A 157 0.11 11.88 1.81
C HIS A 157 0.77 13.27 1.94
N LYS A 158 1.12 13.69 3.17
CA LYS A 158 1.80 14.96 3.46
C LYS A 158 3.28 14.77 3.82
N ILE A 159 3.71 13.52 4.00
CA ILE A 159 5.10 13.22 4.38
C ILE A 159 6.04 13.60 3.24
N ALA A 160 7.04 14.39 3.59
CA ALA A 160 8.07 14.89 2.68
C ALA A 160 9.29 15.31 3.53
N PRO A 161 10.45 15.60 2.94
CA PRO A 161 11.63 16.09 3.69
C PRO A 161 11.35 17.28 4.60
N ALA A 162 10.37 18.11 4.23
CA ALA A 162 9.96 19.27 5.02
C ALA A 162 8.92 18.96 6.12
N PHE A 163 8.37 17.74 6.13
CA PHE A 163 7.34 17.34 7.09
C PHE A 163 7.50 15.87 7.49
N LEU A 164 8.11 15.64 8.64
CA LEU A 164 8.41 14.33 9.22
C LEU A 164 7.81 14.27 10.64
N PRO A 165 6.55 13.85 10.80
CA PRO A 165 5.89 13.82 12.10
C PRO A 165 6.52 12.76 13.01
N VAL A 166 6.86 13.14 14.24
CA VAL A 166 7.42 12.23 15.26
C VAL A 166 6.34 11.54 16.08
N GLU A 167 5.14 12.14 16.14
CA GLU A 167 3.99 11.62 16.88
C GLU A 167 2.78 11.56 15.93
N ALA A 168 1.94 10.55 16.14
CA ALA A 168 0.69 10.46 15.40
C ALA A 168 -0.27 11.58 15.85
N PRO A 169 -0.97 12.23 14.91
CA PRO A 169 -2.05 13.14 15.22
C PRO A 169 -3.15 12.47 16.08
N ALA A 170 -3.97 13.27 16.75
CA ALA A 170 -5.09 12.77 17.53
C ALA A 170 -6.16 12.09 16.65
N GLU A 171 -6.31 12.58 15.42
CA GLU A 171 -7.26 12.04 14.45
C GLU A 171 -6.50 11.29 13.34
N PRO A 172 -6.94 10.08 12.97
CA PRO A 172 -6.39 9.35 11.85
C PRO A 172 -6.70 10.02 10.51
N THR A 173 -5.88 9.74 9.53
CA THR A 173 -6.06 10.19 8.14
C THR A 173 -6.81 9.12 7.36
N PHE A 174 -7.87 9.49 6.68
CA PHE A 174 -8.64 8.61 5.81
C PHE A 174 -8.46 9.04 4.36
N LEU A 175 -8.10 8.09 3.51
CA LEU A 175 -7.84 8.29 2.09
C LEU A 175 -8.60 7.26 1.27
N ILE A 176 -8.97 7.63 0.05
CA ILE A 176 -9.27 6.67 -1.00
C ILE A 176 -8.16 6.79 -2.04
N VAL A 177 -7.51 5.67 -2.36
CA VAL A 177 -6.64 5.57 -3.52
C VAL A 177 -7.41 4.80 -4.58
N TYR A 178 -7.52 5.35 -5.78
CA TYR A 178 -8.33 4.72 -6.83
C TYR A 178 -7.73 4.95 -8.20
N ARG A 179 -7.96 3.99 -9.11
CA ARG A 179 -7.61 4.12 -10.52
C ARG A 179 -8.85 4.52 -11.32
N ASP A 180 -8.73 5.61 -12.06
CA ASP A 180 -9.83 6.17 -12.84
C ASP A 180 -9.98 5.51 -14.23
N LEU A 181 -10.93 6.02 -15.04
CA LEU A 181 -11.18 5.54 -16.40
C LEU A 181 -10.07 5.84 -17.40
N GLN A 182 -9.12 6.68 -17.05
CA GLN A 182 -7.94 7.03 -17.82
C GLN A 182 -6.71 6.21 -17.41
N ASP A 183 -6.91 5.21 -16.53
CA ASP A 183 -5.86 4.40 -15.91
C ASP A 183 -4.87 5.21 -15.03
N GLU A 184 -5.30 6.39 -14.54
CA GLU A 184 -4.51 7.18 -13.62
C GLU A 184 -4.87 6.85 -12.16
N VAL A 185 -3.85 6.67 -11.31
CA VAL A 185 -4.05 6.47 -9.87
C VAL A 185 -4.16 7.82 -9.18
N LEU A 186 -5.28 8.02 -8.51
CA LEU A 186 -5.65 9.27 -7.86
C LEU A 186 -5.88 9.06 -6.37
N PHE A 187 -5.74 10.16 -5.61
CA PHE A 187 -5.85 10.17 -4.16
C PHE A 187 -6.94 11.16 -3.73
N LEU A 188 -7.76 10.76 -2.78
CA LEU A 188 -8.83 11.58 -2.23
C LEU A 188 -8.80 11.48 -0.70
N GLU A 189 -8.55 12.62 -0.02
CA GLU A 189 -8.71 12.69 1.44
C GLU A 189 -10.22 12.74 1.75
N ILE A 190 -10.67 11.87 2.66
CA ILE A 190 -12.07 11.71 3.01
C ILE A 190 -12.30 11.87 4.52
N THR A 191 -13.56 12.04 4.89
CA THR A 191 -13.95 12.10 6.31
C THR A 191 -14.08 10.70 6.91
N PRO A 192 -13.98 10.56 8.26
CA PRO A 192 -14.29 9.30 8.94
C PRO A 192 -15.67 8.75 8.59
N MET A 193 -16.66 9.63 8.41
CA MET A 193 -18.01 9.23 8.01
C MET A 193 -18.07 8.65 6.60
N THR A 194 -17.36 9.27 5.66
CA THR A 194 -17.26 8.74 4.28
C THR A 194 -16.55 7.38 4.28
N TYR A 195 -15.47 7.23 5.04
CA TYR A 195 -14.78 5.94 5.20
C TYR A 195 -15.73 4.87 5.75
N ARG A 196 -16.49 5.19 6.82
CA ARG A 196 -17.45 4.26 7.41
C ARG A 196 -18.59 3.90 6.45
N LEU A 197 -19.07 4.87 5.65
CA LEU A 197 -20.09 4.61 4.62
C LEU A 197 -19.58 3.59 3.58
N LEU A 198 -18.36 3.76 3.09
CA LEU A 198 -17.75 2.82 2.15
C LEU A 198 -17.58 1.43 2.78
N ASP A 199 -17.18 1.36 4.04
CA ASP A 199 -17.07 0.11 4.79
C ASP A 199 -18.43 -0.61 4.92
N ILE A 200 -19.51 0.11 5.20
CA ILE A 200 -20.89 -0.44 5.22
C ILE A 200 -21.26 -1.02 3.85
N LEU A 201 -20.96 -0.30 2.76
CA LEU A 201 -21.26 -0.74 1.40
C LEU A 201 -20.42 -1.98 1.00
N GLN A 202 -19.15 -2.07 1.45
CA GLN A 202 -18.29 -3.23 1.17
C GLN A 202 -18.68 -4.47 1.96
N GLN A 203 -19.19 -4.32 3.18
CA GLN A 203 -19.57 -5.45 4.02
C GLN A 203 -20.90 -6.08 3.63
N ASN A 204 -21.72 -5.38 2.84
CA ASN A 204 -23.09 -5.83 2.56
C ASN A 204 -23.58 -5.44 1.14
N ASP A 205 -23.29 -6.29 0.17
CA ASP A 205 -23.66 -6.10 -1.25
C ASP A 205 -25.19 -5.97 -1.49
N SER A 206 -26.03 -6.27 -0.49
CA SER A 206 -27.49 -6.23 -0.62
C SER A 206 -28.15 -4.95 -0.07
N VAL A 207 -27.39 -4.08 0.57
CA VAL A 207 -27.90 -2.85 1.19
C VAL A 207 -28.09 -1.75 0.15
N SER A 208 -29.25 -1.07 0.17
CA SER A 208 -29.44 0.14 -0.61
C SER A 208 -28.60 1.31 -0.07
N ALA A 209 -28.26 2.27 -0.92
CA ALA A 209 -27.57 3.48 -0.49
C ALA A 209 -28.29 4.17 0.67
N LYS A 210 -29.63 4.21 0.62
CA LYS A 210 -30.48 4.78 1.67
C LYS A 210 -30.35 4.05 3.00
N ASP A 211 -30.34 2.72 2.98
CA ASP A 211 -30.25 1.94 4.21
C ASP A 211 -28.84 2.01 4.79
N GLY A 212 -27.80 2.04 3.95
CA GLY A 212 -26.42 2.31 4.40
C GLY A 212 -26.28 3.69 5.06
N LEU A 213 -26.89 4.72 4.48
CA LEU A 213 -26.92 6.06 5.08
C LEU A 213 -27.72 6.13 6.37
N LYS A 214 -28.84 5.39 6.50
CA LYS A 214 -29.59 5.28 7.76
C LYS A 214 -28.73 4.62 8.84
N GLN A 215 -28.08 3.50 8.51
CA GLN A 215 -27.17 2.83 9.43
C GLN A 215 -26.07 3.79 9.91
N LEU A 216 -25.45 4.54 9.00
CA LEU A 216 -24.44 5.54 9.32
C LEU A 216 -25.01 6.63 10.27
N ALA A 217 -26.23 7.10 10.01
CA ALA A 217 -26.89 8.10 10.86
C ALA A 217 -27.16 7.57 12.28
N GLU A 218 -27.59 6.33 12.40
CA GLU A 218 -27.81 5.66 13.69
C GLU A 218 -26.49 5.48 14.46
N GLU A 219 -25.43 5.01 13.80
CA GLU A 219 -24.10 4.82 14.40
C GLU A 219 -23.48 6.15 14.85
N SER A 220 -23.69 7.23 14.10
CA SER A 220 -23.15 8.56 14.42
C SER A 220 -23.83 9.22 15.61
N GLY A 221 -25.02 8.75 16.02
CA GLY A 221 -25.82 9.37 17.08
C GLY A 221 -26.28 10.80 16.77
N HIS A 222 -26.29 11.19 15.49
CA HIS A 222 -26.68 12.54 15.09
C HIS A 222 -28.18 12.78 15.34
N ALA A 223 -28.49 13.95 15.90
CA ALA A 223 -29.88 14.29 16.30
C ALA A 223 -30.86 14.36 15.12
N ASP A 224 -30.38 14.65 13.92
CA ASP A 224 -31.17 14.71 12.68
C ASP A 224 -30.60 13.73 11.60
N PRO A 225 -31.19 12.55 11.48
CA PRO A 225 -30.81 11.58 10.44
C PRO A 225 -31.02 12.10 9.02
N ALA A 226 -31.96 13.00 8.79
CA ALA A 226 -32.25 13.53 7.46
C ALA A 226 -31.08 14.37 6.91
N THR A 227 -30.42 15.11 7.78
CA THR A 227 -29.20 15.86 7.42
C THR A 227 -28.08 14.93 6.98
N ILE A 228 -27.86 13.81 7.69
CA ILE A 228 -26.84 12.81 7.33
C ILE A 228 -27.16 12.17 5.97
N ILE A 229 -28.44 11.83 5.72
CA ILE A 229 -28.86 11.23 4.46
C ILE A 229 -28.66 12.22 3.29
N ALA A 230 -29.01 13.49 3.48
CA ALA A 230 -28.83 14.50 2.44
C ALA A 230 -27.36 14.77 2.10
N ALA A 231 -26.50 14.92 3.13
CA ALA A 231 -25.07 15.09 2.93
C ALA A 231 -24.43 13.84 2.33
N GLY A 232 -24.85 12.66 2.78
CA GLY A 232 -24.36 11.38 2.28
C GLY A 232 -24.72 11.16 0.82
N LEU A 233 -25.89 11.59 0.36
CA LEU A 233 -26.28 11.53 -1.05
C LEU A 233 -25.28 12.30 -1.93
N GLN A 234 -24.93 13.54 -1.55
CA GLN A 234 -23.94 14.34 -2.29
C GLN A 234 -22.56 13.67 -2.36
N ILE A 235 -22.16 13.02 -1.27
CA ILE A 235 -20.92 12.25 -1.23
C ILE A 235 -21.01 11.07 -2.19
N LEU A 236 -22.10 10.29 -2.17
CA LEU A 236 -22.28 9.15 -3.06
C LEU A 236 -22.29 9.58 -4.55
N GLU A 237 -22.95 10.67 -4.88
CA GLU A 237 -22.94 11.24 -6.24
C GLU A 237 -21.50 11.58 -6.68
N THR A 238 -20.73 12.23 -5.82
CA THR A 238 -19.32 12.57 -6.09
C THR A 238 -18.44 11.32 -6.25
N LEU A 239 -18.63 10.30 -5.42
CA LEU A 239 -17.89 9.04 -5.49
C LEU A 239 -18.25 8.25 -6.75
N HIS A 240 -19.50 8.30 -7.17
CA HIS A 240 -19.97 7.67 -8.41
C HIS A 240 -19.38 8.37 -9.66
N GLU A 241 -19.39 9.71 -9.70
CA GLU A 241 -18.76 10.49 -10.78
C GLU A 241 -17.26 10.17 -10.92
N LYS A 242 -16.60 9.83 -9.81
CA LYS A 242 -15.18 9.44 -9.77
C LYS A 242 -14.94 7.94 -10.00
N THR A 243 -15.99 7.16 -10.30
CA THR A 243 -15.93 5.70 -10.46
C THR A 243 -15.42 4.93 -9.25
N ILE A 244 -15.40 5.57 -8.07
CA ILE A 244 -15.04 4.95 -6.79
C ILE A 244 -16.13 3.97 -6.34
N ILE A 245 -17.39 4.29 -6.61
CA ILE A 245 -18.53 3.39 -6.44
C ILE A 245 -19.27 3.24 -7.76
N ARG A 246 -19.96 2.12 -7.91
CA ARG A 246 -20.78 1.78 -9.08
C ARG A 246 -22.09 1.14 -8.66
N LEU A 247 -23.03 1.06 -9.57
CA LEU A 247 -24.26 0.29 -9.37
C LEU A 247 -23.91 -1.20 -9.23
N ALA A 248 -24.52 -1.87 -8.26
CA ALA A 248 -24.40 -3.32 -8.15
C ALA A 248 -25.20 -3.97 -9.31
N ALA A 249 -24.63 -5.01 -9.89
CA ALA A 249 -25.22 -5.75 -10.99
C ALA A 249 -26.49 -6.52 -10.56
#